data_b22fd688c35b02244f07c776aa1b776f
#
_entry.id   b22fd688c35b02244f07c776aa1b776f
#
_cell.length_a   1.000
_cell.length_b   1.000
_cell.length_c   1.000
_cell.angle_alpha   90.00
_cell.angle_beta   90.00
_cell.angle_gamma   90.00
#
_symmetry.space_group_name_H-M   'P 1'
#
loop_
_entity.id
_entity.type
_entity.pdbx_description
1 polymer ?
#
loop_
_entity_poly.entity_id
_entity_poly.type
_entity_poly.pdbx_seq_one_letter_code
_entity_poly.pdbx_strand_id
1 'polypeptide(L)'
;IQQQLASIDGQHESKSIDSRLFDVLAAINPPAPNNVTISNLRLNPEDKTISIEGSAANGYVALEVFKKTIINTKVQSKSDGEDAKMPLASGIVAGDTSFGENSDGQKVLRFSFKFTYPDELFMVSDSAVSVITPQGEIDVTDSRLGVPGSLFEAKASDIDDQEGR
;
A
#
# COMPACT_ATOMS: atom_id res chain seq x y z
N ILE A 1 -15.59 31.51 -9.67
CA ILE A 1 -14.17 31.44 -9.22
C ILE A 1 -14.07 30.60 -7.94
N GLN A 2 -14.93 30.79 -6.93
CA GLN A 2 -14.91 29.99 -5.69
C GLN A 2 -15.26 28.50 -5.90
N GLN A 3 -16.14 28.17 -6.84
CA GLN A 3 -16.51 26.79 -7.17
C GLN A 3 -15.37 26.02 -7.88
N GLN A 4 -14.55 26.71 -8.65
CA GLN A 4 -13.37 26.11 -9.31
C GLN A 4 -12.25 25.82 -8.31
N LEU A 5 -12.04 26.67 -7.32
CA LEU A 5 -11.05 26.45 -6.26
C LEU A 5 -11.42 25.25 -5.38
N ALA A 6 -12.68 25.14 -4.96
CA ALA A 6 -13.16 24.00 -4.18
C ALA A 6 -13.05 22.66 -4.96
N SER A 7 -13.27 22.69 -6.29
CA SER A 7 -13.08 21.52 -7.15
C SER A 7 -11.61 21.11 -7.30
N ILE A 8 -10.68 22.06 -7.34
CA ILE A 8 -9.24 21.80 -7.40
C ILE A 8 -8.74 21.20 -6.10
N ASP A 9 -9.17 21.73 -4.95
CA ASP A 9 -8.80 21.20 -3.64
C ASP A 9 -9.30 19.75 -3.47
N GLY A 10 -10.56 19.48 -3.83
CA GLY A 10 -11.11 18.12 -3.81
C GLY A 10 -10.38 17.14 -4.72
N GLN A 11 -9.89 17.58 -5.88
CA GLN A 11 -9.07 16.75 -6.78
C GLN A 11 -7.66 16.49 -6.22
N HIS A 12 -7.07 17.45 -5.51
CA HIS A 12 -5.78 17.26 -4.87
C HIS A 12 -5.85 16.29 -3.70
N GLU A 13 -6.88 16.38 -2.87
CA GLU A 13 -7.13 15.44 -1.77
C GLU A 13 -7.36 14.02 -2.28
N SER A 14 -8.17 13.85 -3.32
CA SER A 14 -8.42 12.57 -3.96
C SER A 14 -7.13 11.94 -4.51
N LYS A 15 -6.30 12.71 -5.20
CA LYS A 15 -5.01 12.23 -5.71
C LYS A 15 -4.04 11.84 -4.60
N SER A 16 -4.03 12.56 -3.50
CA SER A 16 -3.19 12.25 -2.34
C SER A 16 -3.61 10.93 -1.68
N ILE A 17 -4.91 10.70 -1.54
CA ILE A 17 -5.47 9.45 -1.01
C ILE A 17 -5.12 8.29 -1.92
N ASP A 18 -5.32 8.43 -3.22
CA ASP A 18 -5.02 7.39 -4.20
C ASP A 18 -3.54 7.01 -4.19
N SER A 19 -2.65 8.00 -4.15
CA SER A 19 -1.20 7.77 -4.09
C SER A 19 -0.78 7.01 -2.84
N ARG A 20 -1.25 7.43 -1.66
CA ARG A 20 -0.96 6.72 -0.40
C ARG A 20 -1.48 5.30 -0.41
N LEU A 21 -2.64 5.08 -1.00
CA LEU A 21 -3.23 3.77 -1.11
C LEU A 21 -2.37 2.83 -1.96
N PHE A 22 -1.83 3.31 -3.08
CA PHE A 22 -0.89 2.53 -3.90
C PHE A 22 0.40 2.20 -3.15
N ASP A 23 0.96 3.15 -2.40
CA ASP A 23 2.16 2.93 -1.58
C ASP A 23 1.91 1.89 -0.49
N VAL A 24 0.76 1.96 0.19
CA VAL A 24 0.34 0.95 1.17
C VAL A 24 0.21 -0.43 0.52
N LEU A 25 -0.43 -0.53 -0.64
CA LEU A 25 -0.60 -1.79 -1.35
C LEU A 25 0.74 -2.39 -1.80
N ALA A 26 1.65 -1.56 -2.29
CA ALA A 26 2.99 -1.99 -2.63
C ALA A 26 3.76 -2.51 -1.40
N ALA A 27 3.59 -1.83 -0.25
CA ALA A 27 4.22 -2.21 1.00
C ALA A 27 3.71 -3.55 1.56
N ILE A 28 2.41 -3.81 1.48
CA ILE A 28 1.79 -5.03 2.01
C ILE A 28 1.84 -6.21 1.05
N ASN A 29 2.23 -6.00 -0.21
CA ASN A 29 2.36 -7.10 -1.18
C ASN A 29 3.64 -7.89 -0.89
N PRO A 30 3.54 -9.19 -0.56
CA PRO A 30 4.72 -10.00 -0.30
C PRO A 30 5.61 -10.13 -1.54
N PRO A 31 6.91 -10.40 -1.36
CA PRO A 31 7.79 -10.71 -2.49
C PRO A 31 7.46 -12.06 -3.13
N ALA A 32 7.89 -12.26 -4.37
CA ALA A 32 7.75 -13.55 -5.05
C ALA A 32 8.38 -14.69 -4.23
N PRO A 33 7.83 -15.89 -4.22
CA PRO A 33 6.70 -16.37 -5.04
C PRO A 33 5.31 -16.11 -4.43
N ASN A 34 5.22 -15.44 -3.29
CA ASN A 34 3.96 -15.22 -2.55
C ASN A 34 3.29 -13.89 -2.86
N ASN A 35 3.79 -13.18 -3.88
CA ASN A 35 3.17 -11.94 -4.34
C ASN A 35 1.76 -12.19 -4.91
N VAL A 36 0.92 -11.19 -4.77
CA VAL A 36 -0.44 -11.21 -5.30
C VAL A 36 -0.61 -10.14 -6.37
N THR A 37 -1.50 -10.39 -7.31
CA THR A 37 -1.90 -9.42 -8.32
C THR A 37 -3.24 -8.83 -7.92
N ILE A 38 -3.29 -7.52 -7.68
CA ILE A 38 -4.52 -6.82 -7.31
C ILE A 38 -5.22 -6.41 -8.60
N SER A 39 -6.47 -6.84 -8.75
CA SER A 39 -7.30 -6.55 -9.92
C SER A 39 -8.32 -5.45 -9.67
N ASN A 40 -8.78 -5.32 -8.45
CA ASN A 40 -9.75 -4.30 -8.07
C ASN A 40 -9.48 -3.81 -6.64
N LEU A 41 -9.64 -2.52 -6.44
CA LEU A 41 -9.46 -1.86 -5.17
C LEU A 41 -10.58 -0.85 -4.98
N ARG A 42 -11.22 -0.91 -3.83
CA ARG A 42 -12.27 0.03 -3.45
C ARG A 42 -12.02 0.59 -2.07
N LEU A 43 -12.01 1.89 -1.99
CA LEU A 43 -11.98 2.64 -0.74
C LEU A 43 -13.38 3.17 -0.44
N ASN A 44 -13.89 2.90 0.74
CA ASN A 44 -15.11 3.52 1.26
C ASN A 44 -14.76 4.41 2.45
N PRO A 45 -14.72 5.73 2.27
CA PRO A 45 -14.38 6.66 3.35
C PRO A 45 -15.45 6.75 4.44
N GLU A 46 -16.72 6.49 4.11
CA GLU A 46 -17.82 6.54 5.08
C GLU A 46 -17.71 5.43 6.13
N ASP A 47 -17.44 4.22 5.68
CA ASP A 47 -17.26 3.04 6.54
C ASP A 47 -15.80 2.83 6.96
N LYS A 48 -14.87 3.64 6.46
CA LYS A 48 -13.42 3.50 6.65
C LYS A 48 -12.91 2.10 6.28
N THR A 49 -13.39 1.58 5.16
CA THR A 49 -13.05 0.23 4.70
C THR A 49 -12.31 0.24 3.37
N ILE A 50 -11.38 -0.69 3.27
CA ILE A 50 -10.69 -1.03 2.03
C ILE A 50 -11.11 -2.43 1.60
N SER A 51 -11.54 -2.56 0.36
CA SER A 51 -11.85 -3.84 -0.27
C SER A 51 -10.85 -4.11 -1.38
N ILE A 52 -10.19 -5.25 -1.33
CA ILE A 52 -9.16 -5.68 -2.28
C ILE A 52 -9.64 -6.97 -2.93
N GLU A 53 -9.64 -6.99 -4.26
CA GLU A 53 -9.86 -8.19 -5.05
C GLU A 53 -8.61 -8.47 -5.88
N GLY A 54 -8.22 -9.72 -5.97
CA GLY A 54 -7.02 -10.07 -6.69
C GLY A 54 -6.87 -11.56 -6.93
N SER A 55 -5.67 -11.93 -7.35
CA SER A 55 -5.31 -13.32 -7.61
C SER A 55 -3.91 -13.65 -7.11
N ALA A 56 -3.73 -14.87 -6.70
CA ALA A 56 -2.47 -15.42 -6.19
C ALA A 56 -2.04 -16.63 -6.99
N ALA A 57 -0.88 -16.55 -7.64
CA ALA A 57 -0.33 -17.66 -8.43
C ALA A 57 0.09 -18.84 -7.54
N ASN A 58 0.61 -18.57 -6.35
CA ASN A 58 0.98 -19.59 -5.37
C ASN A 58 -0.20 -20.08 -4.50
N GLY A 59 -1.43 -19.82 -4.91
CA GLY A 59 -2.64 -20.34 -4.29
C GLY A 59 -2.85 -19.86 -2.85
N TYR A 60 -3.31 -20.76 -2.00
CA TYR A 60 -3.61 -20.45 -0.59
C TYR A 60 -2.40 -20.03 0.23
N VAL A 61 -1.20 -20.49 -0.12
CA VAL A 61 0.03 -20.09 0.58
C VAL A 61 0.26 -18.59 0.44
N ALA A 62 0.19 -18.08 -0.79
CA ALA A 62 0.32 -16.64 -1.05
C ALA A 62 -0.79 -15.84 -0.37
N LEU A 63 -2.02 -16.33 -0.37
CA LEU A 63 -3.15 -15.70 0.29
C LEU A 63 -2.94 -15.57 1.80
N GLU A 64 -2.48 -16.63 2.46
CA GLU A 64 -2.19 -16.62 3.89
C GLU A 64 -1.02 -15.69 4.25
N VAL A 65 0.02 -15.67 3.43
CA VAL A 65 1.16 -14.75 3.61
C VAL A 65 0.69 -13.30 3.44
N PHE A 66 -0.12 -13.01 2.44
CA PHE A 66 -0.68 -11.68 2.21
C PHE A 66 -1.56 -11.21 3.38
N LYS A 67 -2.47 -12.07 3.83
CA LYS A 67 -3.33 -11.82 5.00
C LYS A 67 -2.51 -11.54 6.27
N LYS A 68 -1.51 -12.37 6.54
CA LYS A 68 -0.60 -12.17 7.69
C LYS A 68 0.20 -10.88 7.57
N THR A 69 0.64 -10.52 6.39
CA THR A 69 1.33 -9.24 6.14
C THR A 69 0.42 -8.07 6.47
N ILE A 70 -0.83 -8.08 6.04
CA ILE A 70 -1.81 -7.03 6.36
C ILE A 70 -2.02 -6.93 7.88
N ILE A 71 -2.22 -8.07 8.56
CA ILE A 71 -2.44 -8.10 10.02
C ILE A 71 -1.24 -7.56 10.79
N ASN A 72 -0.03 -7.87 10.35
CA ASN A 72 1.21 -7.47 11.02
C ASN A 72 1.70 -6.07 10.61
N THR A 73 1.07 -5.45 9.64
CA THR A 73 1.40 -4.11 9.19
C THR A 73 0.81 -3.07 10.15
N LYS A 74 1.64 -2.08 10.51
CA LYS A 74 1.25 -0.97 11.37
C LYS A 74 1.40 0.35 10.64
N VAL A 75 0.51 1.27 10.94
CA VAL A 75 0.62 2.68 10.55
C VAL A 75 1.26 3.43 11.69
N GLN A 76 2.32 4.16 11.40
CA GLN A 76 2.98 5.05 12.34
C GLN A 76 2.75 6.50 11.89
N SER A 77 2.17 7.28 12.78
CA SER A 77 2.04 8.73 12.60
C SER A 77 3.00 9.41 13.58
N LYS A 78 3.85 10.29 13.05
CA LYS A 78 4.79 11.11 13.81
C LYS A 78 4.18 12.50 13.96
N SER A 79 3.56 12.76 15.09
CA SER A 79 3.02 14.08 15.45
C SER A 79 3.70 14.56 16.72
N ASP A 80 4.31 15.74 16.66
CA ASP A 80 4.84 16.52 17.82
C ASP A 80 5.57 15.70 18.92
N GLY A 81 6.39 14.72 18.52
CA GLY A 81 7.27 14.00 19.44
C GLY A 81 6.72 12.71 20.02
N GLU A 82 5.52 12.31 19.68
CA GLU A 82 4.97 11.00 20.00
C GLU A 82 4.75 10.14 18.75
N ASP A 83 5.38 8.98 18.73
CA ASP A 83 5.18 7.97 17.70
C ASP A 83 3.94 7.12 18.03
N ALA A 84 2.80 7.44 17.44
CA ALA A 84 1.61 6.62 17.55
C ALA A 84 1.66 5.49 16.52
N LYS A 85 1.69 4.25 16.99
CA LYS A 85 1.63 3.05 16.16
C LYS A 85 0.27 2.37 16.32
N MET A 86 -0.39 2.10 15.22
CA MET A 86 -1.68 1.42 15.19
C MET A 86 -1.73 0.36 14.09
N PRO A 87 -2.56 -0.67 14.21
CA PRO A 87 -2.68 -1.67 13.15
C PRO A 87 -3.26 -1.05 11.88
N LEU A 88 -2.73 -1.43 10.71
CA LEU A 88 -3.25 -1.02 9.40
C LEU A 88 -4.68 -1.53 9.21
N ALA A 89 -4.94 -2.74 9.62
CA ALA A 89 -6.22 -3.39 9.39
C ALA A 89 -6.86 -3.84 10.70
N SER A 90 -8.13 -3.50 10.84
CA SER A 90 -9.01 -4.04 11.88
C SER A 90 -10.13 -4.83 11.22
N GLY A 91 -10.49 -5.96 11.80
CA GLY A 91 -11.64 -6.74 11.35
C GLY A 91 -11.53 -7.24 9.91
N ILE A 92 -10.43 -7.93 9.57
CA ILE A 92 -10.26 -8.50 8.23
C ILE A 92 -11.31 -9.59 7.99
N VAL A 93 -12.12 -9.38 6.95
CA VAL A 93 -13.10 -10.34 6.45
C VAL A 93 -12.60 -10.85 5.10
N ALA A 94 -12.37 -12.15 5.02
CA ALA A 94 -12.13 -12.82 3.75
C ALA A 94 -13.46 -13.07 3.05
N GLY A 95 -13.56 -12.69 1.79
CA GLY A 95 -14.67 -13.03 0.93
C GLY A 95 -14.45 -14.38 0.24
N ASP A 96 -15.21 -14.60 -0.81
CA ASP A 96 -15.14 -15.85 -1.55
C ASP A 96 -13.80 -16.04 -2.24
N THR A 97 -13.32 -17.26 -2.21
CA THR A 97 -12.12 -17.69 -2.94
C THR A 97 -12.50 -18.72 -4.01
N SER A 98 -11.93 -18.59 -5.18
CA SER A 98 -12.15 -19.51 -6.29
C SER A 98 -10.90 -19.69 -7.14
N PHE A 99 -10.72 -20.87 -7.70
CA PHE A 99 -9.70 -21.07 -8.72
C PHE A 99 -10.17 -20.58 -10.07
N GLY A 100 -9.28 -19.91 -10.79
CA GLY A 100 -9.50 -19.44 -12.15
C GLY A 100 -8.20 -19.48 -12.93
N GLU A 101 -8.22 -18.95 -14.13
CA GLU A 101 -7.04 -18.78 -14.97
C GLU A 101 -6.76 -17.28 -15.15
N ASN A 102 -5.48 -16.91 -15.20
CA ASN A 102 -5.06 -15.57 -15.56
C ASN A 102 -5.01 -15.41 -17.09
N SER A 103 -4.60 -14.23 -17.57
CA SER A 103 -4.45 -13.95 -19.00
C SER A 103 -3.45 -14.85 -19.73
N ASP A 104 -2.52 -15.44 -18.98
CA ASP A 104 -1.48 -16.35 -19.49
C ASP A 104 -1.89 -17.81 -19.45
N GLY A 105 -3.14 -18.11 -19.04
CA GLY A 105 -3.66 -19.47 -18.92
C GLY A 105 -3.15 -20.23 -17.69
N GLN A 106 -2.53 -19.54 -16.74
CA GLN A 106 -2.05 -20.16 -15.51
C GLN A 106 -3.16 -20.22 -14.47
N LYS A 107 -3.24 -21.33 -13.74
CA LYS A 107 -4.17 -21.48 -12.64
C LYS A 107 -3.79 -20.56 -11.48
N VAL A 108 -4.72 -19.72 -11.08
CA VAL A 108 -4.56 -18.77 -9.98
C VAL A 108 -5.73 -18.88 -9.00
N LEU A 109 -5.47 -18.57 -7.73
CA LEU A 109 -6.51 -18.43 -6.72
C LEU A 109 -7.01 -16.99 -6.72
N ARG A 110 -8.27 -16.78 -7.05
CA ARG A 110 -8.94 -15.48 -6.90
C ARG A 110 -9.44 -15.31 -5.49
N PHE A 111 -9.27 -14.12 -4.96
CA PHE A 111 -9.65 -13.80 -3.58
C PHE A 111 -10.24 -12.39 -3.46
N SER A 112 -10.94 -12.16 -2.37
CA SER A 112 -11.34 -10.83 -1.92
C SER A 112 -11.10 -10.68 -0.42
N PHE A 113 -10.67 -9.48 0.00
CA PHE A 113 -10.54 -9.09 1.39
C PHE A 113 -11.22 -7.75 1.62
N LYS A 114 -11.83 -7.60 2.78
CA LYS A 114 -12.32 -6.32 3.28
C LYS A 114 -11.82 -6.10 4.70
N PHE A 115 -11.31 -4.91 4.99
CA PHE A 115 -10.86 -4.54 6.32
C PHE A 115 -11.07 -3.06 6.59
N THR A 116 -11.12 -2.69 7.86
CA THR A 116 -11.21 -1.31 8.31
C THR A 116 -9.82 -0.74 8.53
N TYR A 117 -9.58 0.46 8.04
CA TYR A 117 -8.32 1.19 8.21
C TYR A 117 -8.43 2.29 9.26
N PRO A 118 -7.31 2.72 9.90
CA PRO A 118 -7.31 3.84 10.83
C PRO A 118 -7.40 5.18 10.09
N ASP A 119 -8.02 6.17 10.72
CA ASP A 119 -8.20 7.52 10.15
C ASP A 119 -6.88 8.18 9.78
N GLU A 120 -5.86 7.95 10.58
CA GLU A 120 -4.54 8.55 10.45
C GLU A 120 -3.85 8.19 9.13
N LEU A 121 -4.24 7.08 8.51
CA LEU A 121 -3.66 6.63 7.24
C LEU A 121 -3.85 7.66 6.12
N PHE A 122 -5.01 8.30 6.09
CA PHE A 122 -5.37 9.26 5.02
C PHE A 122 -5.59 10.69 5.53
N MET A 123 -5.29 10.98 6.79
CA MET A 123 -5.37 12.35 7.28
C MET A 123 -4.35 13.23 6.57
N VAL A 124 -4.84 14.36 6.07
CA VAL A 124 -4.00 15.43 5.55
C VAL A 124 -3.48 16.21 6.75
N SER A 125 -2.35 15.81 7.28
CA SER A 125 -1.66 16.51 8.35
C SER A 125 -0.22 16.76 7.96
N ASP A 126 0.39 17.77 8.55
CA ASP A 126 1.83 18.04 8.42
C ASP A 126 2.70 16.93 9.07
N SER A 127 2.03 15.93 9.64
CA SER A 127 2.68 14.80 10.30
C SER A 127 3.16 13.77 9.29
N ALA A 128 4.37 13.28 9.47
CA ALA A 128 4.87 12.16 8.68
C ALA A 128 4.10 10.88 9.01
N VAL A 129 3.65 10.20 7.98
CA VAL A 129 2.97 8.90 8.09
C VAL A 129 3.81 7.82 7.41
N SER A 130 4.10 6.76 8.12
CA SER A 130 4.82 5.61 7.58
C SER A 130 4.04 4.31 7.81
N VAL A 131 4.27 3.34 6.94
CA VAL A 131 3.72 2.00 7.03
C VAL A 131 4.85 1.04 7.40
N ILE A 132 4.70 0.35 8.52
CA ILE A 132 5.67 -0.62 9.02
C ILE A 132 5.16 -2.02 8.68
N THR A 133 5.83 -2.67 7.75
CA THR A 133 5.56 -4.06 7.35
C THR A 133 6.60 -5.00 7.98
N PRO A 134 6.38 -6.33 7.92
CA PRO A 134 7.42 -7.30 8.28
C PRO A 134 8.71 -7.19 7.46
N GLN A 135 8.65 -6.58 6.26
CA GLN A 135 9.81 -6.36 5.39
C GLN A 135 10.51 -5.03 5.61
N GLY A 136 9.88 -4.07 6.27
CA GLY A 136 10.47 -2.76 6.53
C GLY A 136 9.46 -1.64 6.68
N GLU A 137 9.98 -0.44 6.86
CA GLU A 137 9.20 0.80 6.99
C GLU A 137 9.22 1.57 5.67
N ILE A 138 8.05 2.07 5.25
CA ILE A 138 7.87 2.90 4.06
C ILE A 138 7.17 4.20 4.46
N ASP A 139 7.80 5.32 4.13
CA ASP A 139 7.19 6.64 4.30
C ASP A 139 6.13 6.85 3.21
N VAL A 140 4.90 7.06 3.61
CA VAL A 140 3.76 7.32 2.72
C VAL A 140 3.27 8.76 2.77
N THR A 141 3.98 9.62 3.50
CA THR A 141 3.59 11.04 3.67
C THR A 141 3.71 11.81 2.38
N ASP A 142 4.78 11.59 1.62
CA ASP A 142 5.08 12.31 0.40
C ASP A 142 5.18 11.37 -0.81
N SER A 143 4.03 11.06 -1.37
CA SER A 143 3.93 10.25 -2.59
C SER A 143 4.50 10.93 -3.84
N ARG A 144 4.89 12.22 -3.78
CA ARG A 144 5.52 12.94 -4.89
C ARG A 144 6.97 12.53 -5.10
N LEU A 145 7.60 12.03 -4.05
CA LEU A 145 8.98 11.54 -4.08
C LEU A 145 9.07 10.04 -4.43
N GLY A 146 8.01 9.45 -4.95
CA GLY A 146 7.79 8.03 -5.24
C GLY A 146 8.87 7.26 -6.01
N VAL A 147 10.10 7.74 -5.97
CA VAL A 147 11.27 7.00 -6.39
C VAL A 147 12.10 6.73 -5.13
N PRO A 148 12.27 5.46 -4.72
CA PRO A 148 13.12 5.12 -3.59
C PRO A 148 14.49 5.77 -3.74
N GLY A 149 14.94 6.54 -2.74
CA GLY A 149 16.25 7.18 -2.73
C GLY A 149 17.39 6.19 -2.99
N SER A 150 17.20 4.94 -2.58
CA SER A 150 18.12 3.83 -2.84
C SER A 150 18.38 3.53 -4.32
N LEU A 151 17.46 3.88 -5.23
CA LEU A 151 17.69 3.72 -6.68
C LEU A 151 18.67 4.76 -7.22
N PHE A 152 18.75 5.93 -6.61
CA PHE A 152 19.71 6.96 -6.98
C PHE A 152 21.05 6.79 -6.28
N GLU A 153 21.09 6.31 -5.05
CA GLU A 153 22.30 5.99 -4.32
C GLU A 153 23.09 4.84 -4.97
N ALA A 154 22.39 3.80 -5.43
CA ALA A 154 23.04 2.69 -6.14
C ALA A 154 23.67 3.14 -7.47
N LYS A 155 23.06 4.11 -8.16
CA LYS A 155 23.58 4.63 -9.43
C LYS A 155 24.76 5.61 -9.24
N ALA A 156 24.79 6.33 -8.14
CA ALA A 156 25.90 7.23 -7.82
C ALA A 156 27.17 6.46 -7.45
N SER A 157 27.04 5.35 -6.73
CA SER A 157 28.19 4.50 -6.40
C SER A 157 28.78 3.77 -7.62
N ASP A 158 27.96 3.43 -8.62
CA ASP A 158 28.43 2.80 -9.86
C ASP A 158 29.20 3.78 -10.78
N ILE A 159 28.99 5.09 -10.64
CA ILE A 159 29.68 6.11 -11.44
C ILE A 159 31.07 6.41 -10.86
N ASP A 160 31.24 6.38 -9.55
CA ASP A 160 32.52 6.65 -8.90
C ASP A 160 33.56 5.54 -9.14
N ASP A 161 33.13 4.30 -9.40
CA ASP A 161 34.03 3.19 -9.69
C ASP A 161 34.59 3.18 -11.15
N GLN A 162 34.05 4.02 -12.04
CA GLN A 162 34.50 4.08 -13.43
C GLN A 162 35.51 5.20 -13.74
N GLU A 163 35.62 6.21 -12.89
CA GLU A 163 36.58 7.29 -13.09
C GLU A 163 37.97 7.01 -12.49
N GLY A 164 38.18 5.86 -11.89
CA GLY A 164 39.43 5.45 -11.26
C GLY A 164 40.35 4.53 -12.09
N ARG A 165 40.18 4.54 -13.42
CA ARG A 165 41.10 3.80 -14.31
C ARG A 165 41.64 4.66 -15.44
#